data_902c23f25a14c5e0a8608ba310498b51
#
_entry.id   902c23f25a14c5e0a8608ba310498b51
#
_cell.length_a   1.000
_cell.length_b   1.000
_cell.length_c   1.000
_cell.angle_alpha   90.00
_cell.angle_beta   90.00
_cell.angle_gamma   90.00
#
_symmetry.space_group_name_H-M   'P 1'
#
loop_
_entity.id
_entity.type
_entity.pdbx_description
1 polymer ?
#
loop_
_entity_poly.entity_id
_entity_poly.type
_entity_poly.pdbx_seq_one_letter_code
_entity_poly.pdbx_strand_id
1 'polypeptide(L)'
;MKSSFRFANVCGTVYQQGNIQFAGDGDMLYSPVGNRLSVFDLVRNTSFTLPFETRKPIARVAVSPANTSLVLVADEDGHAILINVSRRALLAHMNFKLPVRDAQFSPNGQYLAVTHGAQVQVWRTPSVLVREFAPFVLHRTYVGHFDDVLSITWSRTGRFFLTTSKDMSGRLFSLDPVPGFRPKTFSGHRDSVVRAFFSLVEYTIYTVSRDAACLGGQ
;
A
#
# COMPACT_ATOMS: atom_id res chain seq x y z
N MET A 1 -24.83 30.51 -10.96
CA MET A 1 -23.39 30.42 -11.23
C MET A 1 -23.18 29.51 -12.42
N LYS A 2 -22.59 30.00 -13.51
CA LYS A 2 -22.15 29.13 -14.61
C LYS A 2 -20.78 28.60 -14.28
N SER A 3 -20.67 27.31 -13.92
CA SER A 3 -19.37 26.65 -13.76
C SER A 3 -18.77 26.43 -15.15
N SER A 4 -17.64 27.06 -15.42
CA SER A 4 -16.87 26.80 -16.64
C SER A 4 -15.78 25.79 -16.35
N PHE A 5 -15.90 24.59 -16.86
CA PHE A 5 -14.82 23.61 -16.83
C PHE A 5 -13.82 23.93 -17.93
N ARG A 6 -12.54 23.98 -17.58
CA ARG A 6 -11.46 24.07 -18.55
C ARG A 6 -10.78 22.70 -18.64
N PHE A 7 -10.48 22.30 -19.87
CA PHE A 7 -9.62 21.14 -20.10
C PHE A 7 -8.24 21.43 -19.50
N ALA A 8 -7.79 20.60 -18.58
CA ALA A 8 -6.50 20.75 -17.91
C ALA A 8 -5.47 19.74 -18.46
N ASN A 9 -5.80 18.46 -18.46
CA ASN A 9 -4.91 17.42 -18.95
C ASN A 9 -5.68 16.13 -19.26
N VAL A 10 -5.12 15.27 -20.13
CA VAL A 10 -5.57 13.89 -20.30
C VAL A 10 -4.67 13.01 -19.45
N CYS A 11 -5.21 12.46 -18.39
CA CYS A 11 -4.52 11.48 -17.57
C CYS A 11 -4.53 10.13 -18.28
N GLY A 12 -3.63 9.95 -19.23
CA GLY A 12 -3.23 8.70 -19.82
C GLY A 12 -4.32 7.70 -20.23
N THR A 13 -3.90 6.49 -20.51
CA THR A 13 -4.79 5.37 -20.83
C THR A 13 -5.43 4.78 -19.59
N VAL A 14 -6.68 4.36 -19.72
CA VAL A 14 -7.37 3.61 -18.67
C VAL A 14 -6.56 2.34 -18.38
N TYR A 15 -6.11 2.18 -17.16
CA TYR A 15 -5.52 0.94 -16.71
C TYR A 15 -6.62 -0.02 -16.25
N GLN A 16 -6.43 -1.30 -16.48
CA GLN A 16 -7.40 -2.34 -16.12
C GLN A 16 -7.19 -2.85 -14.69
N GLN A 17 -5.97 -2.80 -14.19
CA GLN A 17 -5.57 -3.33 -12.87
C GLN A 17 -4.57 -2.39 -12.22
N GLY A 18 -4.54 -2.39 -10.88
CA GLY A 18 -3.66 -1.56 -10.09
C GLY A 18 -4.40 -0.53 -9.24
N ASN A 19 -3.66 0.30 -8.55
CA ASN A 19 -4.19 1.38 -7.73
C ASN A 19 -3.52 2.70 -8.09
N ILE A 20 -4.27 3.76 -7.98
CA ILE A 20 -3.77 5.13 -8.09
C ILE A 20 -3.38 5.61 -6.69
N GLN A 21 -2.25 6.29 -6.58
CA GLN A 21 -1.75 6.82 -5.31
C GLN A 21 -1.37 8.30 -5.45
N PHE A 22 -1.81 9.10 -4.47
CA PHE A 22 -1.31 10.46 -4.32
C PHE A 22 -0.01 10.46 -3.55
N ALA A 23 0.89 11.39 -3.86
CA ALA A 23 1.96 11.77 -2.94
C ALA A 23 1.36 12.38 -1.66
N GLY A 24 2.12 12.38 -0.57
CA GLY A 24 1.61 12.76 0.75
C GLY A 24 1.05 14.19 0.85
N ASP A 25 1.51 15.09 -0.01
CA ASP A 25 1.04 16.49 -0.15
C ASP A 25 -0.13 16.65 -1.13
N GLY A 26 -0.46 15.61 -1.91
CA GLY A 26 -1.50 15.65 -2.92
C GLY A 26 -1.11 16.30 -4.25
N ASP A 27 0.11 16.79 -4.38
CA ASP A 27 0.59 17.52 -5.57
C ASP A 27 0.92 16.60 -6.74
N MET A 28 1.26 15.36 -6.45
CA MET A 28 1.60 14.36 -7.47
C MET A 28 0.68 13.15 -7.39
N LEU A 29 0.31 12.63 -8.54
CA LEU A 29 -0.47 11.42 -8.72
C LEU A 29 0.37 10.37 -9.44
N TYR A 30 0.44 9.19 -8.87
CA TYR A 30 1.09 8.03 -9.46
C TYR A 30 0.04 7.07 -10.02
N SER A 31 0.16 6.77 -11.31
CA SER A 31 -0.77 5.88 -12.01
C SER A 31 0.00 4.81 -12.79
N PRO A 32 -0.31 3.53 -12.56
CA PRO A 32 0.24 2.46 -13.37
C PRO A 32 -0.40 2.47 -14.76
N VAL A 33 0.43 2.38 -15.80
CA VAL A 33 0.01 2.27 -17.18
C VAL A 33 0.69 1.04 -17.79
N GLY A 34 -0.01 -0.09 -17.75
CA GLY A 34 0.57 -1.38 -18.10
C GLY A 34 1.72 -1.76 -17.19
N ASN A 35 2.92 -1.89 -17.73
CA ASN A 35 4.15 -2.22 -17.00
C ASN A 35 5.02 -1.00 -16.64
N ARG A 36 4.51 0.23 -16.85
CA ARG A 36 5.21 1.48 -16.55
C ARG A 36 4.43 2.33 -15.56
N LEU A 37 5.15 3.17 -14.82
CA LEU A 37 4.56 4.13 -13.89
C LEU A 37 4.55 5.52 -14.52
N SER A 38 3.37 6.11 -14.65
CA SER A 38 3.16 7.49 -15.05
C SER A 38 2.96 8.38 -13.82
N VAL A 39 3.60 9.53 -13.86
CA VAL A 39 3.56 10.54 -12.79
C VAL A 39 2.88 11.78 -13.36
N PHE A 40 1.88 12.27 -12.65
CA PHE A 40 1.16 13.49 -12.98
C PHE A 40 1.46 14.54 -11.90
N ASP A 41 2.07 15.64 -12.29
CA ASP A 41 2.24 16.83 -11.47
C ASP A 41 0.98 17.68 -11.62
N LEU A 42 0.17 17.70 -10.57
CA LEU A 42 -1.13 18.38 -10.57
C LEU A 42 -1.00 19.91 -10.43
N VAL A 43 0.11 20.36 -9.85
CA VAL A 43 0.39 21.80 -9.68
C VAL A 43 0.85 22.41 -10.99
N ARG A 44 1.82 21.75 -11.66
CA ARG A 44 2.37 22.22 -12.94
C ARG A 44 1.56 21.78 -14.14
N ASN A 45 0.57 20.90 -13.93
CA ASN A 45 -0.24 20.31 -14.96
C ASN A 45 0.60 19.61 -16.07
N THR A 46 1.62 18.88 -15.65
CA THR A 46 2.52 18.13 -16.51
C THR A 46 2.50 16.65 -16.15
N SER A 47 2.77 15.81 -17.13
CA SER A 47 2.87 14.37 -16.92
C SER A 47 4.12 13.81 -17.58
N PHE A 48 4.69 12.79 -16.97
CA PHE A 48 5.81 12.05 -17.54
C PHE A 48 5.72 10.58 -17.12
N THR A 49 6.23 9.72 -17.97
CA THR A 49 6.33 8.29 -17.67
C THR A 49 7.77 7.96 -17.30
N LEU A 50 7.92 7.19 -16.23
CA LEU A 50 9.25 6.75 -15.79
C LEU A 50 9.83 5.73 -16.78
N PRO A 51 11.15 5.74 -17.00
CA PRO A 51 11.82 4.86 -17.96
C PRO A 51 11.94 3.40 -17.49
N PHE A 52 11.44 3.10 -16.28
CA PHE A 52 11.51 1.77 -15.69
C PHE A 52 10.30 0.95 -16.06
N GLU A 53 10.53 -0.32 -16.31
CA GLU A 53 9.50 -1.30 -16.66
C GLU A 53 9.52 -2.47 -15.70
N THR A 54 8.34 -2.92 -15.30
CA THR A 54 8.15 -4.21 -14.65
C THR A 54 8.03 -5.32 -15.70
N ARG A 55 8.19 -6.57 -15.30
CA ARG A 55 8.09 -7.71 -16.23
C ARG A 55 6.65 -7.95 -16.70
N LYS A 56 5.69 -7.69 -15.82
CA LYS A 56 4.25 -7.81 -16.06
C LYS A 56 3.54 -6.51 -15.70
N PRO A 57 2.25 -6.38 -16.02
CA PRO A 57 1.46 -5.22 -15.62
C PRO A 57 1.57 -4.95 -14.11
N ILE A 58 1.57 -3.69 -13.76
CA ILE A 58 1.68 -3.24 -12.38
C ILE A 58 0.37 -3.55 -11.66
N ALA A 59 0.45 -4.33 -10.58
CA ALA A 59 -0.68 -4.67 -9.75
C ALA A 59 -0.86 -3.68 -8.58
N ARG A 60 0.25 -3.20 -7.99
CA ARG A 60 0.21 -2.29 -6.83
C ARG A 60 1.32 -1.25 -6.87
N VAL A 61 0.95 -0.07 -6.44
CA VAL A 61 1.84 1.07 -6.22
C VAL A 61 1.71 1.48 -4.75
N ALA A 62 2.83 1.67 -4.06
CA ALA A 62 2.86 2.19 -2.71
C ALA A 62 3.85 3.36 -2.62
N VAL A 63 3.41 4.46 -2.03
CA VAL A 63 4.21 5.68 -1.85
C VAL A 63 4.60 5.80 -0.39
N SER A 64 5.86 6.12 -0.12
CA SER A 64 6.31 6.36 1.25
C SER A 64 5.80 7.73 1.74
N PRO A 65 5.08 7.78 2.87
CA PRO A 65 4.61 9.05 3.41
C PRO A 65 5.74 9.93 3.98
N ALA A 66 6.83 9.33 4.44
CA ALA A 66 7.99 10.06 4.95
C ALA A 66 8.88 10.60 3.82
N ASN A 67 8.89 9.96 2.67
CA ASN A 67 9.63 10.40 1.50
C ASN A 67 8.77 10.17 0.25
N THR A 68 8.03 11.18 -0.16
CA THR A 68 7.09 11.14 -1.28
C THR A 68 7.72 10.79 -2.63
N SER A 69 9.06 10.92 -2.72
CA SER A 69 9.82 10.49 -3.90
C SER A 69 10.10 9.00 -3.95
N LEU A 70 9.89 8.28 -2.84
CA LEU A 70 10.15 6.84 -2.76
C LEU A 70 8.87 6.06 -3.05
N VAL A 71 8.87 5.34 -4.15
CA VAL A 71 7.71 4.59 -4.64
C VAL A 71 8.09 3.14 -4.88
N LEU A 72 7.31 2.24 -4.30
CA LEU A 72 7.36 0.82 -4.60
C LEU A 72 6.31 0.50 -5.66
N VAL A 73 6.71 -0.25 -6.66
CA VAL A 73 5.85 -0.75 -7.73
C VAL A 73 5.97 -2.26 -7.77
N ALA A 74 4.86 -2.97 -7.58
CA ALA A 74 4.80 -4.43 -7.64
C ALA A 74 3.95 -4.88 -8.83
N ASP A 75 4.43 -5.90 -9.53
CA ASP A 75 3.70 -6.54 -10.63
C ASP A 75 2.79 -7.68 -10.15
N GLU A 76 2.06 -8.28 -11.09
CA GLU A 76 1.11 -9.36 -10.83
C GLU A 76 1.78 -10.64 -10.32
N ASP A 77 3.06 -10.88 -10.61
CA ASP A 77 3.80 -12.06 -10.17
C ASP A 77 4.51 -11.87 -8.82
N GLY A 78 4.45 -10.65 -8.26
CA GLY A 78 5.10 -10.30 -7.00
C GLY A 78 6.55 -9.83 -7.15
N HIS A 79 7.01 -9.56 -8.38
CA HIS A 79 8.25 -8.82 -8.56
C HIS A 79 7.98 -7.34 -8.29
N ALA A 80 8.85 -6.72 -7.54
CA ALA A 80 8.72 -5.32 -7.21
C ALA A 80 10.02 -4.55 -7.44
N ILE A 81 9.86 -3.30 -7.80
CA ILE A 81 10.95 -2.34 -7.96
C ILE A 81 10.72 -1.16 -7.02
N LEU A 82 11.77 -0.74 -6.35
CA LEU A 82 11.79 0.49 -5.57
C LEU A 82 12.42 1.59 -6.40
N ILE A 83 11.70 2.68 -6.56
CA ILE A 83 12.08 3.78 -7.44
C ILE A 83 12.18 5.07 -6.63
N ASN A 84 13.21 5.87 -6.89
CA ASN A 84 13.23 7.27 -6.50
C ASN A 84 12.77 8.12 -7.68
N VAL A 85 11.58 8.68 -7.58
CA VAL A 85 10.93 9.43 -8.66
C VAL A 85 11.67 10.75 -8.95
N SER A 86 12.09 11.49 -7.92
CA SER A 86 12.79 12.78 -8.09
C SER A 86 14.13 12.61 -8.80
N ARG A 87 14.86 11.56 -8.47
CA ARG A 87 16.15 11.25 -9.10
C ARG A 87 16.01 10.41 -10.37
N ARG A 88 14.81 9.94 -10.68
CA ARG A 88 14.53 8.98 -11.76
C ARG A 88 15.49 7.79 -11.72
N ALA A 89 15.70 7.25 -10.52
CA ALA A 89 16.66 6.19 -10.27
C ALA A 89 15.95 4.96 -9.68
N LEU A 90 16.33 3.79 -10.16
CA LEU A 90 15.93 2.52 -9.58
C LEU A 90 16.87 2.23 -8.40
N LEU A 91 16.29 1.96 -7.22
CA LEU A 91 17.05 1.75 -5.98
C LEU A 91 17.23 0.27 -5.68
N ALA A 92 16.20 -0.55 -5.85
CA ALA A 92 16.25 -1.96 -5.53
C ALA A 92 15.23 -2.77 -6.34
N HIS A 93 15.55 -4.05 -6.54
CA HIS A 93 14.64 -5.07 -7.02
C HIS A 93 14.30 -6.01 -5.87
N MET A 94 13.03 -6.39 -5.80
CA MET A 94 12.50 -7.31 -4.80
C MET A 94 11.67 -8.38 -5.48
N ASN A 95 11.58 -9.54 -4.84
CA ASN A 95 10.70 -10.62 -5.30
C ASN A 95 9.96 -11.20 -4.09
N PHE A 96 8.68 -10.95 -4.01
CA PHE A 96 7.81 -11.46 -2.95
C PHE A 96 7.31 -12.89 -3.22
N LYS A 97 7.63 -13.46 -4.39
CA LYS A 97 7.30 -14.84 -4.81
C LYS A 97 5.81 -15.16 -4.96
N LEU A 98 4.93 -14.33 -4.45
CA LEU A 98 3.47 -14.45 -4.55
C LEU A 98 2.87 -13.12 -5.02
N PRO A 99 1.69 -13.16 -5.67
CA PRO A 99 0.98 -11.95 -6.07
C PRO A 99 0.72 -11.02 -4.88
N VAL A 100 1.08 -9.75 -5.03
CA VAL A 100 0.86 -8.73 -4.01
C VAL A 100 -0.53 -8.14 -4.19
N ARG A 101 -1.40 -8.35 -3.21
CA ARG A 101 -2.76 -7.78 -3.20
C ARG A 101 -2.78 -6.36 -2.69
N ASP A 102 -1.95 -6.07 -1.68
CA ASP A 102 -1.78 -4.72 -1.15
C ASP A 102 -0.36 -4.55 -0.58
N ALA A 103 0.15 -3.33 -0.66
CA ALA A 103 1.43 -2.95 -0.09
C ALA A 103 1.33 -1.52 0.45
N GLN A 104 1.75 -1.29 1.69
CA GLN A 104 1.69 0.02 2.32
C GLN A 104 2.90 0.30 3.19
N PHE A 105 3.46 1.48 3.04
CA PHE A 105 4.46 1.99 3.97
C PHE A 105 3.82 2.40 5.29
N SER A 106 4.55 2.21 6.38
CA SER A 106 4.16 2.76 7.67
C SER A 106 4.19 4.30 7.65
N PRO A 107 3.43 4.98 8.52
CA PRO A 107 3.38 6.44 8.53
C PRO A 107 4.74 7.11 8.73
N ASN A 108 5.65 6.48 9.47
CA ASN A 108 7.02 6.96 9.66
C ASN A 108 7.97 6.58 8.51
N GLY A 109 7.50 5.82 7.51
CA GLY A 109 8.28 5.37 6.36
C GLY A 109 9.37 4.34 6.66
N GLN A 110 9.46 3.83 7.90
CA GLN A 110 10.51 2.89 8.31
C GLN A 110 10.19 1.43 7.97
N TYR A 111 8.93 1.12 7.74
CA TYR A 111 8.47 -0.23 7.43
C TYR A 111 7.58 -0.24 6.20
N LEU A 112 7.63 -1.34 5.50
CA LEU A 112 6.76 -1.67 4.38
C LEU A 112 6.03 -2.97 4.72
N ALA A 113 4.71 -2.94 4.77
CA ALA A 113 3.89 -4.14 4.90
C ALA A 113 3.39 -4.56 3.53
N VAL A 114 3.51 -5.86 3.22
CA VAL A 114 3.12 -6.45 1.94
C VAL A 114 2.30 -7.70 2.20
N THR A 115 1.20 -7.86 1.49
CA THR A 115 0.39 -9.09 1.52
C THR A 115 1.15 -10.23 0.84
N HIS A 116 1.09 -11.42 1.45
CA HIS A 116 1.75 -12.62 0.97
C HIS A 116 0.81 -13.83 1.16
N GLY A 117 -0.16 -14.01 0.25
CA GLY A 117 -1.24 -14.98 0.42
C GLY A 117 -2.04 -14.71 1.69
N ALA A 118 -2.18 -15.69 2.57
CA ALA A 118 -2.85 -15.60 3.86
C ALA A 118 -2.01 -14.92 4.97
N GLN A 119 -0.84 -14.38 4.64
CA GLN A 119 0.10 -13.79 5.58
C GLN A 119 0.41 -12.35 5.19
N VAL A 120 1.01 -11.61 6.13
CA VAL A 120 1.58 -10.27 5.87
C VAL A 120 3.05 -10.28 6.25
N GLN A 121 3.88 -9.87 5.34
CA GLN A 121 5.30 -9.65 5.58
C GLN A 121 5.56 -8.17 5.82
N VAL A 122 6.23 -7.86 6.91
CA VAL A 122 6.69 -6.50 7.19
C VAL A 122 8.20 -6.44 7.00
N TRP A 123 8.62 -5.50 6.17
CA TRP A 123 10.01 -5.29 5.80
C TRP A 123 10.50 -3.96 6.33
N ARG A 124 11.73 -3.89 6.80
CA ARG A 124 12.38 -2.63 7.11
C ARG A 124 12.78 -1.95 5.81
N THR A 125 12.43 -0.69 5.66
CA THR A 125 12.80 0.10 4.48
C THR A 125 14.22 0.63 4.61
N PRO A 126 14.93 0.88 3.49
CA PRO A 126 16.26 1.47 3.53
C PRO A 126 16.22 2.86 4.19
N SER A 127 17.17 3.11 5.07
CA SER A 127 17.38 4.42 5.65
C SER A 127 17.95 5.38 4.60
N VAL A 128 17.47 6.61 4.59
CA VAL A 128 18.04 7.67 3.73
C VAL A 128 19.45 8.08 4.20
N LEU A 129 19.74 7.87 5.49
CA LEU A 129 20.96 8.33 6.15
C LEU A 129 22.09 7.29 6.13
N VAL A 130 21.76 6.01 6.05
CA VAL A 130 22.73 4.92 6.12
C VAL A 130 22.66 4.10 4.84
N ARG A 131 23.79 3.95 4.15
CA ARG A 131 23.90 3.07 2.99
C ARG A 131 24.07 1.63 3.48
N GLU A 132 22.98 0.89 3.49
CA GLU A 132 22.98 -0.53 3.89
C GLU A 132 23.27 -1.42 2.68
N PHE A 133 23.98 -2.54 2.90
CA PHE A 133 24.26 -3.53 1.88
C PHE A 133 22.99 -4.23 1.39
N ALA A 134 22.09 -4.54 2.33
CA ALA A 134 20.76 -5.10 2.05
C ALA A 134 19.69 -4.07 2.42
N PRO A 135 19.15 -3.30 1.46
CA PRO A 135 18.25 -2.19 1.75
C PRO A 135 16.90 -2.64 2.34
N PHE A 136 16.50 -3.88 2.10
CA PHE A 136 15.27 -4.44 2.64
C PHE A 136 15.58 -5.67 3.48
N VAL A 137 15.25 -5.59 4.75
CA VAL A 137 15.36 -6.72 5.68
C VAL A 137 13.96 -7.11 6.15
N LEU A 138 13.66 -8.40 6.06
CA LEU A 138 12.39 -8.92 6.61
C LEU A 138 12.40 -8.71 8.12
N HIS A 139 11.50 -7.86 8.61
CA HIS A 139 11.35 -7.61 10.03
C HIS A 139 10.56 -8.75 10.69
N ARG A 140 9.38 -9.05 10.15
CA ARG A 140 8.51 -10.10 10.69
C ARG A 140 7.45 -10.54 9.68
N THR A 141 7.04 -11.81 9.80
CA THR A 141 5.86 -12.35 9.11
C THR A 141 4.72 -12.52 10.12
N TYR A 142 3.56 -12.01 9.78
CA TYR A 142 2.33 -12.10 10.57
C TYR A 142 1.39 -13.11 9.94
N VAL A 143 1.02 -14.08 10.75
CA VAL A 143 0.15 -15.20 10.34
C VAL A 143 -1.15 -15.16 11.12
N GLY A 144 -2.18 -15.79 10.59
CA GLY A 144 -3.44 -15.94 11.31
C GLY A 144 -4.66 -15.97 10.42
N HIS A 145 -4.64 -15.35 9.24
CA HIS A 145 -5.71 -15.51 8.26
C HIS A 145 -5.70 -16.90 7.63
N PHE A 146 -6.87 -17.36 7.23
CA PHE A 146 -7.08 -18.67 6.61
C PHE A 146 -7.11 -18.60 5.08
N ASP A 147 -7.28 -17.38 4.53
CA ASP A 147 -7.34 -17.12 3.09
C ASP A 147 -6.58 -15.83 2.76
N ASP A 148 -6.50 -15.47 1.48
CA ASP A 148 -5.75 -14.33 0.98
C ASP A 148 -6.06 -13.04 1.73
N VAL A 149 -5.02 -12.35 2.17
CA VAL A 149 -5.12 -11.00 2.71
C VAL A 149 -5.34 -10.02 1.56
N LEU A 150 -6.38 -9.21 1.65
CA LEU A 150 -6.80 -8.29 0.59
C LEU A 150 -6.27 -6.88 0.79
N SER A 151 -6.22 -6.40 2.04
CA SER A 151 -5.73 -5.05 2.32
C SER A 151 -4.99 -4.95 3.65
N ILE A 152 -4.17 -3.91 3.74
CA ILE A 152 -3.43 -3.52 4.93
C ILE A 152 -3.75 -2.06 5.20
N THR A 153 -3.91 -1.68 6.47
CA THR A 153 -4.08 -0.29 6.89
C THR A 153 -3.30 -0.05 8.17
N TRP A 154 -2.36 0.88 8.14
CA TRP A 154 -1.59 1.26 9.31
C TRP A 154 -2.37 2.20 10.23
N SER A 155 -2.15 2.06 11.54
CA SER A 155 -2.54 3.08 12.49
C SER A 155 -1.71 4.35 12.30
N ARG A 156 -2.23 5.49 12.72
CA ARG A 156 -1.55 6.78 12.60
C ARG A 156 -0.19 6.80 13.31
N THR A 157 -0.09 6.06 14.40
CA THR A 157 1.16 5.94 15.18
C THR A 157 2.17 4.98 14.56
N GLY A 158 1.75 4.13 13.61
CA GLY A 158 2.58 3.08 13.01
C GLY A 158 2.87 1.89 13.94
N ARG A 159 2.28 1.87 15.16
CA ARG A 159 2.45 0.77 16.12
C ARG A 159 1.58 -0.43 15.82
N PHE A 160 0.43 -0.20 15.21
CA PHE A 160 -0.55 -1.22 14.86
C PHE A 160 -0.88 -1.17 13.39
N PHE A 161 -1.35 -2.26 12.86
CA PHE A 161 -1.93 -2.31 11.53
C PHE A 161 -3.08 -3.31 11.47
N LEU A 162 -4.04 -2.99 10.63
CA LEU A 162 -5.19 -3.82 10.32
C LEU A 162 -4.93 -4.57 9.03
N THR A 163 -5.41 -5.80 8.98
CA THR A 163 -5.45 -6.62 7.78
C THR A 163 -6.86 -7.10 7.53
N THR A 164 -7.23 -7.24 6.29
CA THR A 164 -8.52 -7.80 5.88
C THR A 164 -8.30 -8.93 4.90
N SER A 165 -9.16 -9.94 4.96
CA SER A 165 -8.99 -11.15 4.19
C SER A 165 -10.29 -11.63 3.55
N LYS A 166 -10.15 -12.53 2.59
CA LYS A 166 -11.24 -13.30 2.02
C LYS A 166 -11.88 -14.25 3.04
N ASP A 167 -11.21 -14.56 4.15
CA ASP A 167 -11.73 -15.38 5.25
C ASP A 167 -12.85 -14.69 6.05
N MET A 168 -13.43 -13.60 5.54
CA MET A 168 -14.52 -12.82 6.14
C MET A 168 -14.12 -12.15 7.45
N SER A 169 -12.84 -12.05 7.76
CA SER A 169 -12.34 -11.43 8.99
C SER A 169 -11.38 -10.27 8.74
N GLY A 170 -11.36 -9.33 9.68
CA GLY A 170 -10.29 -8.36 9.85
C GLY A 170 -9.45 -8.71 11.07
N ARG A 171 -8.16 -8.39 11.06
CA ARG A 171 -7.27 -8.63 12.20
C ARG A 171 -6.43 -7.41 12.51
N LEU A 172 -6.25 -7.17 13.82
CA LEU A 172 -5.37 -6.14 14.33
C LEU A 172 -4.08 -6.79 14.84
N PHE A 173 -2.97 -6.34 14.29
CA PHE A 173 -1.64 -6.75 14.71
C PHE A 173 -0.86 -5.59 15.31
N SER A 174 0.04 -5.91 16.24
CA SER A 174 1.06 -4.97 16.74
C SER A 174 2.36 -5.20 15.96
N LEU A 175 3.02 -4.11 15.57
CA LEU A 175 4.31 -4.16 14.89
C LEU A 175 5.37 -4.81 15.78
N ASP A 176 5.49 -4.31 17.02
CA ASP A 176 6.38 -4.86 18.02
C ASP A 176 5.60 -5.66 19.06
N PRO A 177 6.23 -6.65 19.70
CA PRO A 177 5.62 -7.38 20.78
C PRO A 177 5.24 -6.44 21.93
N VAL A 178 3.96 -6.34 22.23
CA VAL A 178 3.44 -5.60 23.37
C VAL A 178 3.04 -6.62 24.46
N PRO A 179 3.57 -6.51 25.68
CA PRO A 179 3.18 -7.41 26.77
C PRO A 179 1.66 -7.42 26.98
N GLY A 180 1.05 -8.61 27.00
CA GLY A 180 -0.38 -8.78 27.16
C GLY A 180 -1.24 -8.54 25.89
N PHE A 181 -0.68 -8.03 24.81
CA PHE A 181 -1.41 -7.86 23.55
C PHE A 181 -1.49 -9.19 22.79
N ARG A 182 -2.71 -9.55 22.41
CA ARG A 182 -2.96 -10.63 21.45
C ARG A 182 -3.64 -10.06 20.21
N PRO A 183 -3.32 -10.56 19.02
CA PRO A 183 -4.01 -10.13 17.80
C PRO A 183 -5.52 -10.25 17.97
N LYS A 184 -6.23 -9.15 17.75
CA LYS A 184 -7.69 -9.13 17.80
C LYS A 184 -8.25 -9.51 16.43
N THR A 185 -9.30 -10.32 16.42
CA THR A 185 -10.02 -10.71 15.19
C THR A 185 -11.40 -10.05 15.21
N PHE A 186 -11.75 -9.42 14.11
CA PHE A 186 -13.05 -8.80 13.87
C PHE A 186 -13.78 -9.70 12.86
N SER A 187 -14.85 -10.34 13.33
CA SER A 187 -15.68 -11.24 12.56
C SER A 187 -17.14 -10.76 12.59
N GLY A 188 -17.98 -11.34 11.75
CA GLY A 188 -19.40 -10.98 11.66
C GLY A 188 -19.85 -10.66 10.24
N HIS A 189 -18.94 -10.53 9.31
CA HIS A 189 -19.22 -10.41 7.90
C HIS A 189 -19.59 -11.77 7.27
N ARG A 190 -20.41 -11.72 6.22
CA ARG A 190 -20.85 -12.89 5.47
C ARG A 190 -20.12 -13.11 4.15
N ASP A 191 -19.25 -12.17 3.80
CA ASP A 191 -18.40 -12.21 2.60
C ASP A 191 -17.04 -11.58 2.92
N SER A 192 -16.13 -11.63 1.96
CA SER A 192 -14.75 -11.13 2.08
C SER A 192 -14.70 -9.68 2.53
N VAL A 193 -13.85 -9.41 3.52
CA VAL A 193 -13.62 -8.07 4.03
C VAL A 193 -12.62 -7.36 3.11
N VAL A 194 -13.09 -6.31 2.45
CA VAL A 194 -12.31 -5.61 1.41
C VAL A 194 -11.35 -4.60 2.02
N ARG A 195 -11.81 -3.87 3.04
CA ARG A 195 -11.02 -2.83 3.72
C ARG A 195 -11.38 -2.69 5.18
N ALA A 196 -10.40 -2.23 5.95
CA ALA A 196 -10.63 -1.80 7.33
C ALA A 196 -9.95 -0.45 7.57
N PHE A 197 -10.51 0.35 8.46
CA PHE A 197 -10.05 1.70 8.76
C PHE A 197 -10.03 1.92 10.27
N PHE A 198 -9.03 2.66 10.74
CA PHE A 198 -9.06 3.23 12.07
C PHE A 198 -9.93 4.49 12.09
N SER A 199 -10.66 4.70 13.17
CA SER A 199 -11.29 6.00 13.41
C SER A 199 -10.21 7.07 13.63
N LEU A 200 -10.58 8.34 13.56
CA LEU A 200 -9.67 9.46 13.82
C LEU A 200 -9.03 9.39 15.23
N VAL A 201 -9.73 8.80 16.18
CA VAL A 201 -9.30 8.65 17.58
C VAL A 201 -8.64 7.30 17.85
N GLU A 202 -8.51 6.43 16.82
CA GLU A 202 -7.90 5.08 16.86
C GLU A 202 -8.53 4.07 17.85
N TYR A 203 -9.65 4.41 18.51
CA TYR A 203 -10.34 3.49 19.43
C TYR A 203 -11.41 2.63 18.75
N THR A 204 -11.85 3.03 17.58
CA THR A 204 -12.87 2.29 16.81
C THR A 204 -12.31 1.87 15.47
N ILE A 205 -12.59 0.64 15.09
CA ILE A 205 -12.18 0.06 13.83
C ILE A 205 -13.43 -0.19 13.00
N TYR A 206 -13.41 0.25 11.76
CA TYR A 206 -14.47 -0.01 10.79
C TYR A 206 -13.99 -1.01 9.77
N THR A 207 -14.79 -2.05 9.53
CA THR A 207 -14.52 -3.07 8.52
C THR A 207 -15.62 -3.04 7.46
N VAL A 208 -15.23 -3.07 6.20
CA VAL A 208 -16.13 -3.02 5.05
C VAL A 208 -15.98 -4.30 4.24
N SER A 209 -17.09 -4.95 3.97
CA SER A 209 -17.14 -6.22 3.26
C SER A 209 -17.93 -6.11 1.95
N ARG A 210 -17.79 -7.14 1.11
CA ARG A 210 -18.57 -7.28 -0.13
C ARG A 210 -20.03 -7.60 0.11
N ASP A 211 -20.41 -8.01 1.31
CA ASP A 211 -21.81 -8.18 1.73
C ASP A 211 -22.56 -6.84 1.90
N ALA A 212 -21.94 -5.72 1.49
CA ALA A 212 -22.42 -4.35 1.63
C ALA A 212 -22.59 -3.90 3.09
N ALA A 213 -22.00 -4.61 4.07
CA ALA A 213 -22.00 -4.22 5.47
C ALA A 213 -20.72 -3.45 5.83
N CYS A 214 -20.91 -2.45 6.70
CA CYS A 214 -19.84 -1.78 7.42
C CYS A 214 -20.05 -2.00 8.91
N LEU A 215 -19.12 -2.70 9.56
CA LEU A 215 -19.18 -2.98 10.98
C LEU A 215 -18.16 -2.15 11.74
N GLY A 216 -18.55 -1.59 12.88
CA GLY A 216 -17.68 -0.89 13.81
C GLY A 216 -17.42 -1.74 15.05
N GLY A 217 -16.15 -1.85 15.46
CA GLY A 217 -15.71 -2.56 16.67
C GLY A 217 -14.72 -1.73 17.49
N GLN A 218 -14.65 -2.00 18.78
CA GLN A 218 -13.69 -1.39 19.73
C GLN A 218 -12.66 -2.41 20.19
#